data_9fbcefb4c8950de88c40fb9294e7c48b
#
_entry.id   9fbcefb4c8950de88c40fb9294e7c48b
#
_cell.length_a   1.000
_cell.length_b   1.000
_cell.length_c   1.000
_cell.angle_alpha   90.00
_cell.angle_beta   90.00
_cell.angle_gamma   90.00
#
_symmetry.space_group_name_H-M   'P 1'
#
loop_
_entity.id
_entity.type
_entity.pdbx_description
1 polymer ?
#
loop_
_entity_poly.entity_id
_entity_poly.type
_entity_poly.pdbx_seq_one_letter_code
_entity_poly.pdbx_strand_id
1 'polypeptide(L)'
;MDEIRDNPKQLRKTQAPVAFRSLQQAVAEHVEDLNRRSHARLAVRQLHTAFEVHELEKADALVCVRLTADNNIHYTQLVKRHNERQSGVIYVRACQDGVPTILFSDFPRPNVEVSYREASQRLLNPSF
;
A
#
# COMPACT_ATOMS: atom_id res chain seq x y z
N MET A 1 31.69 -13.63 -14.13
CA MET A 1 30.97 -13.65 -14.07
C MET A 1 30.08 -13.42 -13.97
N ASP A 2 29.78 -13.82 -14.05
CA ASP A 2 28.86 -13.61 -13.96
C ASP A 2 28.36 -12.96 -13.47
N GLU A 3 28.33 -12.70 -14.17
CA GLU A 3 27.70 -11.86 -13.59
C GLU A 3 26.64 -12.21 -12.89
N ILE A 4 26.57 -11.85 -11.89
CA ILE A 4 25.54 -12.18 -11.00
C ILE A 4 24.38 -11.32 -11.32
N ARG A 5 23.54 -11.86 -12.13
CA ARG A 5 22.24 -11.27 -12.22
C ARG A 5 21.47 -11.71 -11.02
N ASP A 6 20.96 -10.77 -10.27
CA ASP A 6 20.03 -11.06 -9.22
C ASP A 6 18.86 -11.82 -9.81
N ASN A 7 18.53 -12.97 -9.25
CA ASN A 7 17.35 -13.69 -9.68
C ASN A 7 16.10 -12.90 -9.26
N PRO A 8 14.93 -13.21 -9.84
CA PRO A 8 13.71 -12.44 -9.53
C PRO A 8 13.36 -12.38 -8.05
N LYS A 9 13.63 -13.44 -7.30
CA LYS A 9 13.36 -13.45 -5.85
C LYS A 9 14.26 -12.47 -5.12
N GLN A 10 15.54 -12.41 -5.51
CA GLN A 10 16.49 -11.52 -4.88
C GLN A 10 16.18 -10.07 -5.18
N LEU A 11 15.83 -9.77 -6.42
CA LEU A 11 15.42 -8.43 -6.82
C LEU A 11 14.19 -7.98 -6.03
N ARG A 12 13.20 -8.85 -5.92
CA ARG A 12 11.99 -8.51 -5.20
C ARG A 12 12.25 -8.27 -3.72
N LYS A 13 13.11 -9.08 -3.12
CA LYS A 13 13.51 -8.90 -1.72
C LYS A 13 14.15 -7.53 -1.50
N THR A 14 14.97 -7.08 -2.45
CA THR A 14 15.63 -5.79 -2.38
C THR A 14 14.67 -4.64 -2.65
N GLN A 15 13.76 -4.81 -3.59
CA GLN A 15 12.90 -3.73 -4.04
C GLN A 15 11.57 -3.62 -3.28
N ALA A 16 11.13 -4.67 -2.59
CA ALA A 16 9.89 -4.62 -1.84
C ALA A 16 9.86 -3.49 -0.79
N PRO A 17 10.94 -3.27 -0.02
CA PRO A 17 10.95 -2.13 0.91
C PRO A 17 10.85 -0.79 0.19
N VAL A 18 11.40 -0.68 -1.01
CA VAL A 18 11.31 0.55 -1.81
C VAL A 18 9.86 0.79 -2.22
N ALA A 19 9.18 -0.27 -2.70
CA ALA A 19 7.77 -0.19 -3.06
C ALA A 19 6.92 0.20 -1.85
N PHE A 20 7.20 -0.40 -0.69
CA PHE A 20 6.46 -0.12 0.52
C PHE A 20 6.60 1.36 0.93
N ARG A 21 7.81 1.89 0.90
CA ARG A 21 8.06 3.30 1.24
C ARG A 21 7.40 4.25 0.24
N SER A 22 7.43 3.90 -1.03
CA SER A 22 6.77 4.71 -2.07
C SER A 22 5.27 4.75 -1.87
N LEU A 23 4.67 3.60 -1.52
CA LEU A 23 3.25 3.55 -1.22
C LEU A 23 2.92 4.34 0.04
N GLN A 24 3.74 4.21 1.08
CA GLN A 24 3.55 4.95 2.32
C GLN A 24 3.57 6.45 2.08
N GLN A 25 4.51 6.91 1.27
CA GLN A 25 4.60 8.32 0.92
C GLN A 25 3.37 8.78 0.14
N ALA A 26 2.90 7.99 -0.83
CA ALA A 26 1.72 8.32 -1.60
C ALA A 26 0.47 8.40 -0.72
N VAL A 27 0.35 7.49 0.25
CA VAL A 27 -0.77 7.50 1.20
C VAL A 27 -0.68 8.74 2.10
N ALA A 28 0.50 9.09 2.58
CA ALA A 28 0.68 10.26 3.43
C ALA A 28 0.28 11.53 2.69
N GLU A 29 0.67 11.66 1.42
CA GLU A 29 0.31 12.81 0.60
C GLU A 29 -1.20 12.86 0.35
N HIS A 30 -1.81 11.71 0.12
CA HIS A 30 -3.25 11.63 -0.10
C HIS A 30 -4.03 12.02 1.17
N VAL A 31 -3.58 11.54 2.33
CA VAL A 31 -4.17 11.90 3.61
C VAL A 31 -4.10 13.41 3.82
N GLU A 32 -2.94 14.00 3.55
CA GLU A 32 -2.75 15.44 3.67
C GLU A 32 -3.71 16.22 2.77
N ASP A 33 -3.87 15.74 1.55
CA ASP A 33 -4.79 16.34 0.58
C ASP A 33 -6.26 16.22 1.04
N LEU A 34 -6.64 15.06 1.54
CA LEU A 34 -8.00 14.85 2.08
C LEU A 34 -8.28 15.77 3.27
N ASN A 35 -7.31 15.92 4.16
CA ASN A 35 -7.46 16.81 5.32
C ASN A 35 -7.61 18.27 4.90
N ARG A 36 -7.00 18.64 3.80
CA ARG A 36 -7.08 20.02 3.28
C ARG A 36 -8.39 20.30 2.55
N ARG A 37 -8.87 19.33 1.77
CA ARG A 37 -10.02 19.52 0.88
C ARG A 37 -11.36 19.22 1.53
N SER A 38 -11.36 18.46 2.59
CA SER A 38 -12.57 18.02 3.24
C SER A 38 -12.47 18.25 4.75
N HIS A 39 -13.54 17.93 5.46
CA HIS A 39 -13.53 18.01 6.92
C HIS A 39 -12.95 16.75 7.56
N ALA A 40 -12.33 15.90 6.77
CA ALA A 40 -11.68 14.70 7.30
C ALA A 40 -10.51 15.09 8.20
N ARG A 41 -10.34 14.33 9.27
CA ARG A 41 -9.22 14.47 10.20
C ARG A 41 -8.55 13.12 10.31
N LEU A 42 -7.59 12.92 9.42
CA LEU A 42 -6.90 11.65 9.30
C LEU A 42 -5.46 11.79 9.77
N ALA A 43 -4.92 10.72 10.31
CA ALA A 43 -3.53 10.64 10.69
C ALA A 43 -2.94 9.35 10.17
N VAL A 44 -1.65 9.39 9.83
CA VAL A 44 -0.89 8.22 9.44
C VAL A 44 0.01 7.85 10.61
N ARG A 45 -0.12 6.61 11.09
CA ARG A 45 0.72 6.09 12.15
C ARG A 45 1.72 5.13 11.53
N GLN A 46 3.00 5.42 11.70
CA GLN A 46 4.07 4.57 11.18
C GLN A 46 4.51 3.57 12.23
N LEU A 47 4.59 2.31 11.82
CA LEU A 47 5.13 1.23 12.63
C LEU A 47 6.37 0.69 11.90
N HIS A 48 7.04 -0.31 12.45
CA HIS A 48 8.30 -0.77 11.88
C HIS A 48 8.18 -1.23 10.42
N THR A 49 7.30 -2.17 10.14
CA THR A 49 7.09 -2.68 8.78
C THR A 49 5.63 -2.53 8.36
N ALA A 50 4.96 -1.51 8.93
CA ALA A 50 3.55 -1.28 8.67
C ALA A 50 3.25 0.20 8.83
N PHE A 51 2.12 0.62 8.27
CA PHE A 51 1.54 1.91 8.60
C PHE A 51 0.03 1.79 8.63
N GLU A 52 -0.59 2.69 9.35
CA GLU A 52 -2.04 2.73 9.50
C GLU A 52 -2.55 4.12 9.20
N VAL A 53 -3.75 4.18 8.63
CA VAL A 53 -4.49 5.45 8.51
C VAL A 53 -5.70 5.35 9.41
N HIS A 54 -5.90 6.32 10.26
CA HIS A 54 -7.05 6.33 11.15
C HIS A 54 -7.60 7.75 11.30
N GLU A 55 -8.85 7.84 11.70
CA GLU A 55 -9.43 9.13 12.04
C GLU A 55 -8.86 9.55 13.40
N LEU A 56 -8.58 10.85 13.55
CA LEU A 56 -8.13 11.38 14.82
C LEU A 56 -9.17 11.08 15.90
N GLU A 57 -8.68 10.72 17.06
CA GLU A 57 -9.49 10.39 18.23
C GLU A 57 -10.21 9.04 18.15
N LYS A 58 -9.97 8.27 17.10
CA LYS A 58 -10.50 6.91 17.00
C LYS A 58 -9.38 5.89 17.05
N ALA A 59 -9.62 4.81 17.78
CA ALA A 59 -8.61 3.77 17.99
C ALA A 59 -8.46 2.86 16.80
N ASP A 60 -9.55 2.60 16.08
CA ASP A 60 -9.54 1.62 14.98
C ASP A 60 -8.99 2.24 13.70
N ALA A 61 -8.09 1.52 13.04
CA ALA A 61 -7.54 1.95 11.78
C ALA A 61 -8.55 1.78 10.66
N LEU A 62 -8.61 2.77 9.77
CA LEU A 62 -9.38 2.65 8.53
C LEU A 62 -8.66 1.74 7.55
N VAL A 63 -7.35 1.87 7.49
CA VAL A 63 -6.49 1.08 6.60
C VAL A 63 -5.25 0.71 7.37
N CYS A 64 -4.85 -0.54 7.26
CA CYS A 64 -3.57 -1.01 7.77
C CYS A 64 -2.81 -1.68 6.63
N VAL A 65 -1.57 -1.27 6.43
CA VAL A 65 -0.74 -1.73 5.33
C VAL A 65 0.58 -2.24 5.91
N ARG A 66 0.99 -3.43 5.53
CA ARG A 66 2.23 -3.99 6.05
C ARG A 66 3.03 -4.71 4.98
N LEU A 67 4.34 -4.61 5.09
CA LEU A 67 5.28 -5.37 4.29
C LEU A 67 5.50 -6.71 4.99
N THR A 68 5.25 -7.81 4.30
CA THR A 68 5.33 -9.13 4.89
C THR A 68 6.53 -9.91 4.37
N ALA A 69 6.79 -11.05 4.99
CA ALA A 69 7.96 -11.87 4.69
C ALA A 69 7.97 -12.43 3.28
N ASP A 70 6.82 -12.44 2.61
CA ASP A 70 6.73 -12.88 1.21
C ASP A 70 7.15 -11.81 0.21
N ASN A 71 7.61 -10.66 0.70
CA ASN A 71 8.03 -9.49 -0.09
C ASN A 71 6.87 -8.89 -0.91
N ASN A 72 5.68 -9.02 -0.39
CA ASN A 72 4.50 -8.35 -0.91
C ASN A 72 3.91 -7.45 0.18
N ILE A 73 2.97 -6.63 -0.21
CA ILE A 73 2.32 -5.70 0.70
C ILE A 73 0.92 -6.20 0.97
N HIS A 74 0.61 -6.44 2.22
CA HIS A 74 -0.71 -6.91 2.63
C HIS A 74 -1.45 -5.75 3.29
N TYR A 75 -2.75 -5.66 3.04
CA TYR A 75 -3.53 -4.58 3.61
C TYR A 75 -4.89 -5.08 4.09
N THR A 76 -5.42 -4.35 5.06
CA THR A 76 -6.83 -4.43 5.43
C THR A 76 -7.41 -3.04 5.31
N GLN A 77 -8.66 -2.96 4.90
CA GLN A 77 -9.34 -1.67 4.78
C GLN A 77 -10.77 -1.79 5.24
N LEU A 78 -11.27 -0.74 5.86
CA LEU A 78 -12.67 -0.64 6.23
C LEU A 78 -13.46 -0.16 5.02
N VAL A 79 -14.41 -0.95 4.58
CA VAL A 79 -15.34 -0.55 3.54
C VAL A 79 -16.57 0.02 4.23
N LYS A 80 -16.64 1.34 4.29
CA LYS A 80 -17.65 2.03 5.08
C LYS A 80 -19.07 1.74 4.62
N ARG A 81 -19.22 1.56 3.32
CA ARG A 81 -20.50 1.24 2.70
C ARG A 81 -21.17 0.01 3.29
N HIS A 82 -20.37 -1.00 3.65
CA HIS A 82 -20.86 -2.25 4.20
C HIS A 82 -20.48 -2.43 5.67
N ASN A 83 -19.75 -1.49 6.22
CA ASN A 83 -19.19 -1.58 7.57
C ASN A 83 -18.43 -2.89 7.78
N GLU A 84 -17.66 -3.29 6.78
CA GLU A 84 -16.89 -4.53 6.78
C GLU A 84 -15.42 -4.23 6.50
N ARG A 85 -14.55 -5.10 7.02
CA ARG A 85 -13.13 -5.03 6.70
C ARG A 85 -12.82 -5.99 5.58
N GLN A 86 -12.07 -5.51 4.61
CA GLN A 86 -11.58 -6.32 3.50
C GLN A 86 -10.07 -6.39 3.57
N SER A 87 -9.53 -7.55 3.19
CA SER A 87 -8.09 -7.77 3.12
C SER A 87 -7.70 -8.03 1.68
N GLY A 88 -6.48 -7.67 1.35
CA GLY A 88 -5.97 -7.93 0.01
C GLY A 88 -4.47 -7.88 0.00
N VAL A 89 -3.91 -8.11 -1.18
CA VAL A 89 -2.48 -8.13 -1.40
C VAL A 89 -2.15 -7.21 -2.55
N ILE A 90 -1.12 -6.40 -2.35
CA ILE A 90 -0.50 -5.61 -3.40
C ILE A 90 0.81 -6.33 -3.73
N TYR A 91 0.90 -6.88 -4.93
CA TYR A 91 2.08 -7.63 -5.34
C TYR A 91 3.16 -6.68 -5.81
N VAL A 92 4.38 -6.93 -5.36
CA VAL A 92 5.54 -6.14 -5.77
C VAL A 92 6.20 -6.85 -6.95
N ARG A 93 6.36 -6.13 -8.04
CA ARG A 93 7.08 -6.63 -9.21
C ARG A 93 8.39 -5.87 -9.32
N ALA A 94 9.49 -6.59 -9.16
CA ALA A 94 10.81 -6.02 -9.27
C ALA A 94 11.13 -5.71 -10.73
N CYS A 95 11.83 -4.61 -10.95
CA CYS A 95 12.23 -4.18 -12.28
C CYS A 95 13.75 -4.01 -12.33
N GLN A 96 14.32 -4.26 -13.50
CA GLN A 96 15.77 -4.19 -13.67
C GLN A 96 16.33 -2.78 -13.49
N ASP A 97 15.50 -1.76 -13.69
CA ASP A 97 15.90 -0.37 -13.51
C ASP A 97 15.96 0.04 -12.02
N GLY A 98 15.61 -0.85 -11.12
CA GLY A 98 15.63 -0.58 -9.69
C GLY A 98 14.37 0.06 -9.14
N VAL A 99 13.40 0.37 -10.00
CA VAL A 99 12.15 0.99 -9.60
C VAL A 99 11.03 -0.06 -9.67
N PRO A 100 10.59 -0.59 -8.53
CA PRO A 100 9.56 -1.63 -8.54
C PRO A 100 8.20 -1.06 -8.92
N THR A 101 7.39 -1.91 -9.55
CA THR A 101 5.99 -1.60 -9.80
C THR A 101 5.12 -2.44 -8.88
N ILE A 102 3.88 -2.04 -8.74
CA ILE A 102 2.94 -2.75 -7.89
C ILE A 102 1.70 -3.15 -8.68
N LEU A 103 1.15 -4.31 -8.30
CA LEU A 103 -0.06 -4.84 -8.91
C LEU A 103 -1.11 -5.02 -7.82
N PHE A 104 -2.25 -4.41 -8.05
CA PHE A 104 -3.35 -4.49 -7.09
C PHE A 104 -4.23 -5.67 -7.45
N SER A 105 -4.50 -6.54 -6.46
CA SER A 105 -5.39 -7.66 -6.66
C SER A 105 -6.82 -7.21 -6.43
N ASP A 106 -7.61 -7.22 -7.47
CA ASP A 106 -9.00 -6.74 -7.44
C ASP A 106 -9.91 -7.84 -7.98
N PHE A 107 -10.20 -8.81 -7.12
CA PHE A 107 -11.07 -9.92 -7.50
C PHE A 107 -12.45 -9.40 -7.92
N PRO A 108 -13.08 -9.93 -8.97
CA PRO A 108 -12.65 -11.08 -9.80
C PRO A 108 -11.73 -10.73 -10.97
N ARG A 109 -11.24 -9.51 -11.03
CA ARG A 109 -10.37 -9.07 -12.11
C ARG A 109 -8.95 -9.59 -11.91
N PRO A 110 -8.17 -9.76 -13.00
CA PRO A 110 -6.76 -10.12 -12.86
C PRO A 110 -5.99 -8.98 -12.17
N ASN A 111 -4.81 -9.31 -11.66
CA ASN A 111 -3.95 -8.31 -11.06
C ASN A 111 -3.61 -7.22 -12.08
N VAL A 112 -3.75 -5.97 -11.67
CA VAL A 112 -3.54 -4.82 -12.54
C VAL A 112 -2.43 -3.97 -11.97
N GLU A 113 -1.48 -3.61 -12.82
CA GLU A 113 -0.43 -2.69 -12.44
C GLU A 113 -1.04 -1.30 -12.24
N VAL A 114 -0.70 -0.68 -11.12
CA VAL A 114 -1.21 0.65 -10.76
C VAL A 114 -0.05 1.52 -10.31
N SER A 115 -0.23 2.83 -10.41
CA SER A 115 0.71 3.76 -9.81
C SER A 115 0.54 3.75 -8.29
N TYR A 116 1.54 4.25 -7.58
CA TYR A 116 1.44 4.36 -6.13
C TYR A 116 0.30 5.28 -5.71
N ARG A 117 0.09 6.33 -6.48
CA ARG A 117 -1.02 7.26 -6.24
C ARG A 117 -2.37 6.56 -6.41
N GLU A 118 -2.53 5.78 -7.46
CA GLU A 118 -3.77 5.03 -7.69
C GLU A 118 -3.97 3.98 -6.61
N ALA A 119 -2.91 3.31 -6.19
CA ALA A 119 -2.99 2.34 -5.10
C ALA A 119 -3.46 3.03 -3.81
N SER A 120 -2.94 4.21 -3.52
CA SER A 120 -3.37 5.00 -2.37
C SER A 120 -4.87 5.30 -2.43
N GLN A 121 -5.37 5.67 -3.60
CA GLN A 121 -6.80 5.94 -3.79
C GLN A 121 -7.63 4.68 -3.53
N ARG A 122 -7.19 3.54 -4.04
CA ARG A 122 -7.90 2.27 -3.85
C ARG A 122 -7.91 1.83 -2.40
N LEU A 123 -6.87 2.17 -1.65
CA LEU A 123 -6.79 1.85 -0.22
C LEU A 123 -7.72 2.73 0.61
N LEU A 124 -7.82 4.01 0.30
CA LEU A 124 -8.52 4.98 1.13
C LEU A 124 -9.97 5.21 0.73
N ASN A 125 -10.27 5.21 -0.56
CA ASN A 125 -11.61 5.55 -1.03
C ASN A 125 -12.73 4.68 -0.43
N PRO A 126 -12.57 3.36 -0.23
CA PRO A 126 -13.65 2.56 0.36
C PRO A 126 -14.00 2.94 1.80
N SER A 127 -13.11 3.67 2.48
CA SER A 127 -13.34 4.11 3.86
C SER A 127 -14.12 5.42 3.96
N PHE A 128 -14.52 5.97 2.82
CA PHE A 128 -15.22 7.26 2.78
C PHE A 128 -16.53 7.23 2.04
#